data_181504629982dc6bdc622a75abb3d748
#
_entry.id   181504629982dc6bdc622a75abb3d748
#
_cell.length_a   1.000
_cell.length_b   1.000
_cell.length_c   1.000
_cell.angle_alpha   90.00
_cell.angle_beta   90.00
_cell.angle_gamma   90.00
#
_symmetry.space_group_name_H-M   'P 1'
#
loop_
_entity.id
_entity.type
_entity.pdbx_description
1 polymer ?
#
loop_
_entity_poly.entity_id
_entity_poly.type
_entity_poly.pdbx_seq_one_letter_code
_entity_poly.pdbx_strand_id
1 'polypeptide(L)'
;SMEENLLCPFHYFGITDLSIVQDTKSKNISEEDFSKLICDERVRHIIEQSEYYGYSGDRVKGLIFCSRKQECRELSRKFNDLGYRTVALSGEDSEEIRQAAFERLAMNETDKTDKAEPIDYIFSVDILNEGVDIVEVNQVIMLRPTQSPIVFIQQLGRGLRKAEGKEYVIILDFIGNYNNNFMIPVALSGDRSYNA
;
A
#
# COMPACT_ATOMS: atom_id res chain seq x y z
N SER A 1 -24.93 4.04 15.87
CA SER A 1 -25.23 4.96 14.82
C SER A 1 -24.51 4.58 13.55
N MET A 2 -25.00 5.09 12.48
CA MET A 2 -24.42 4.82 11.21
C MET A 2 -22.99 5.29 11.13
N GLU A 3 -22.69 6.34 11.81
CA GLU A 3 -21.37 6.91 11.75
C GLU A 3 -20.30 5.97 12.28
N GLU A 4 -20.65 5.16 13.22
CA GLU A 4 -19.66 4.28 13.82
C GLU A 4 -19.24 3.20 12.90
N ASN A 5 -20.05 2.90 11.90
CA ASN A 5 -19.74 1.87 10.97
C ASN A 5 -19.21 2.40 9.65
N LEU A 6 -19.00 3.70 9.57
CA LEU A 6 -18.53 4.27 8.35
C LEU A 6 -17.08 3.94 8.13
N LEU A 7 -16.70 3.87 6.86
CA LEU A 7 -15.32 3.68 6.49
C LEU A 7 -14.53 4.92 6.81
N CYS A 8 -13.24 4.75 6.99
CA CYS A 8 -12.33 5.85 7.17
C CYS A 8 -12.32 6.73 5.93
N PRO A 9 -12.22 8.04 6.08
CA PRO A 9 -12.01 8.91 4.92
C PRO A 9 -10.69 8.58 4.23
N PHE A 10 -10.66 8.73 2.91
CA PHE A 10 -9.45 8.53 2.13
C PHE A 10 -8.88 9.87 1.72
N HIS A 11 -7.55 9.95 1.73
CA HIS A 11 -6.86 11.04 1.08
C HIS A 11 -6.06 10.40 -0.04
N TYR A 12 -6.45 10.64 -1.27
CA TYR A 12 -5.86 9.98 -2.43
C TYR A 12 -4.91 10.93 -3.14
N PHE A 13 -3.72 10.44 -3.44
CA PHE A 13 -2.71 11.21 -4.16
C PHE A 13 -2.15 10.37 -5.30
N GLY A 14 -2.22 10.90 -6.52
CA GLY A 14 -1.57 10.28 -7.66
C GLY A 14 -0.13 10.78 -7.71
N ILE A 15 0.82 9.86 -7.77
CA ILE A 15 2.23 10.20 -7.75
C ILE A 15 2.85 9.71 -9.03
N THR A 16 3.57 10.57 -9.74
CA THR A 16 4.27 10.16 -10.94
C THR A 16 5.43 9.26 -10.57
N ASP A 17 5.41 8.06 -11.11
CA ASP A 17 6.51 7.12 -10.88
C ASP A 17 7.72 7.58 -11.69
N LEU A 18 8.87 6.97 -11.43
CA LEU A 18 10.09 7.31 -12.15
C LEU A 18 9.92 6.99 -13.63
N SER A 19 10.51 7.81 -14.48
CA SER A 19 10.39 7.61 -15.92
C SER A 19 10.97 6.27 -16.36
N ILE A 20 11.95 5.75 -15.63
CA ILE A 20 12.58 4.49 -15.98
C ILE A 20 11.64 3.29 -15.88
N VAL A 21 10.50 3.42 -15.18
CA VAL A 21 9.55 2.32 -15.06
C VAL A 21 8.32 2.46 -15.93
N GLN A 22 8.26 3.49 -16.74
CA GLN A 22 7.03 3.75 -17.51
C GLN A 22 6.68 2.62 -18.48
N ASP A 23 7.68 2.04 -19.12
CA ASP A 23 7.43 1.00 -20.10
C ASP A 23 7.50 -0.40 -19.51
N THR A 24 7.55 -0.52 -18.20
CA THR A 24 7.72 -1.83 -17.54
C THR A 24 6.41 -2.39 -17.02
N LYS A 25 5.29 -1.84 -17.42
CA LYS A 25 4.00 -2.23 -16.86
C LYS A 25 3.34 -3.39 -17.60
N SER A 26 3.98 -3.95 -18.60
CA SER A 26 3.41 -5.07 -19.33
C SER A 26 3.58 -6.38 -18.55
N LYS A 27 2.81 -7.40 -18.94
CA LYS A 27 2.86 -8.68 -18.25
C LYS A 27 4.21 -9.37 -18.41
N ASN A 28 4.79 -9.30 -19.61
CA ASN A 28 6.05 -9.96 -19.89
C ASN A 28 7.12 -8.90 -20.05
N ILE A 29 8.00 -8.84 -19.08
CA ILE A 29 9.08 -7.86 -19.14
C ILE A 29 10.41 -8.58 -19.09
N SER A 30 11.43 -7.95 -19.61
CA SER A 30 12.78 -8.48 -19.60
C SER A 30 13.37 -8.39 -18.19
N GLU A 31 14.47 -9.09 -17.99
CA GLU A 31 15.17 -8.98 -16.70
C GLU A 31 15.68 -7.57 -16.47
N GLU A 32 16.08 -6.90 -17.56
CA GLU A 32 16.53 -5.53 -17.46
C GLU A 32 15.40 -4.62 -16.98
N ASP A 33 14.22 -4.78 -17.55
CA ASP A 33 13.07 -3.97 -17.13
C ASP A 33 12.64 -4.32 -15.71
N PHE A 34 12.72 -5.59 -15.35
CA PHE A 34 12.40 -5.97 -13.98
C PHE A 34 13.34 -5.31 -12.98
N SER A 35 14.63 -5.23 -13.32
CA SER A 35 15.60 -4.60 -12.42
C SER A 35 15.28 -3.12 -12.18
N LYS A 36 14.63 -2.47 -13.13
CA LYS A 36 14.22 -1.08 -12.95
C LYS A 36 13.10 -0.96 -11.91
N LEU A 37 12.23 -1.96 -11.84
CA LEU A 37 11.14 -1.93 -10.87
C LEU A 37 11.63 -2.03 -9.45
N ILE A 38 12.78 -2.67 -9.25
CA ILE A 38 13.29 -2.88 -7.90
C ILE A 38 14.58 -2.13 -7.62
N CYS A 39 14.94 -1.17 -8.46
CA CYS A 39 16.20 -0.45 -8.29
C CYS A 39 16.15 0.45 -7.05
N ASP A 40 17.32 0.77 -6.54
CA ASP A 40 17.43 1.57 -5.32
C ASP A 40 16.81 2.95 -5.49
N GLU A 41 16.90 3.50 -6.68
CA GLU A 41 16.30 4.79 -6.97
C GLU A 41 14.79 4.76 -6.78
N ARG A 42 14.16 3.69 -7.25
CA ARG A 42 12.72 3.56 -7.08
C ARG A 42 12.34 3.32 -5.63
N VAL A 43 13.12 2.50 -4.93
CA VAL A 43 12.88 2.26 -3.50
C VAL A 43 12.94 3.58 -2.75
N ARG A 44 13.96 4.39 -3.03
CA ARG A 44 14.09 5.69 -2.39
C ARG A 44 12.91 6.60 -2.71
N HIS A 45 12.47 6.59 -3.97
CA HIS A 45 11.34 7.41 -4.38
C HIS A 45 10.07 7.02 -3.62
N ILE A 46 9.80 5.71 -3.51
CA ILE A 46 8.64 5.23 -2.77
C ILE A 46 8.70 5.68 -1.31
N ILE A 47 9.86 5.50 -0.70
CA ILE A 47 10.02 5.86 0.71
C ILE A 47 9.85 7.36 0.91
N GLU A 48 10.45 8.17 0.05
CA GLU A 48 10.34 9.62 0.17
C GLU A 48 8.90 10.07 0.08
N GLN A 49 8.15 9.50 -0.84
CA GLN A 49 6.76 9.88 -1.00
C GLN A 49 5.92 9.41 0.18
N SER A 50 6.19 8.21 0.69
CA SER A 50 5.45 7.71 1.83
C SER A 50 5.69 8.56 3.07
N GLU A 51 6.91 9.04 3.25
CA GLU A 51 7.22 9.92 4.38
C GLU A 51 6.64 11.31 4.20
N TYR A 52 6.65 11.80 2.97
CA TYR A 52 6.12 13.13 2.70
C TYR A 52 4.62 13.21 2.98
N TYR A 53 3.84 12.23 2.50
CA TYR A 53 2.40 12.25 2.70
C TYR A 53 1.99 11.70 4.05
N GLY A 54 2.79 10.82 4.63
CA GLY A 54 2.58 10.37 5.98
C GLY A 54 1.38 9.45 6.18
N TYR A 55 0.89 9.45 7.39
CA TYR A 55 -0.20 8.57 7.79
C TYR A 55 -0.86 9.14 9.04
N SER A 56 -2.07 8.65 9.31
CA SER A 56 -2.77 9.00 10.54
C SER A 56 -2.46 7.94 11.59
N GLY A 57 -2.07 8.34 12.77
CA GLY A 57 -1.76 7.42 13.85
C GLY A 57 -0.30 7.53 14.29
N ASP A 58 0.08 6.68 15.23
CA ASP A 58 1.40 6.78 15.85
C ASP A 58 2.50 6.15 15.03
N ARG A 59 2.15 5.21 14.16
CA ARG A 59 3.14 4.48 13.41
C ARG A 59 2.51 4.05 12.08
N VAL A 60 3.33 3.90 11.04
CA VAL A 60 2.78 3.47 9.76
C VAL A 60 2.37 2.01 9.84
N LYS A 61 1.21 1.71 9.29
CA LYS A 61 0.69 0.37 9.11
C LYS A 61 0.21 0.31 7.69
N GLY A 62 1.09 -0.11 6.78
CA GLY A 62 0.87 0.09 5.37
C GLY A 62 0.76 -1.19 4.56
N LEU A 63 0.04 -1.06 3.43
CA LEU A 63 -0.02 -2.09 2.42
C LEU A 63 0.60 -1.53 1.16
N ILE A 64 1.43 -2.33 0.50
CA ILE A 64 2.03 -1.95 -0.78
C ILE A 64 1.67 -3.02 -1.80
N PHE A 65 0.96 -2.61 -2.85
CA PHE A 65 0.51 -3.54 -3.89
C PHE A 65 1.40 -3.43 -5.11
N CYS A 66 1.97 -4.55 -5.52
CA CYS A 66 2.88 -4.64 -6.65
C CYS A 66 2.25 -5.47 -7.76
N SER A 67 2.89 -5.47 -8.92
CA SER A 67 2.40 -6.22 -10.07
C SER A 67 2.80 -7.69 -10.03
N ARG A 68 3.92 -8.01 -9.40
CA ARG A 68 4.50 -9.34 -9.44
C ARG A 68 4.97 -9.80 -8.08
N LYS A 69 4.86 -11.10 -7.84
CA LYS A 69 5.32 -11.67 -6.58
C LYS A 69 6.80 -11.43 -6.34
N GLN A 70 7.60 -11.55 -7.38
CA GLN A 70 9.04 -11.34 -7.26
C GLN A 70 9.35 -9.89 -6.93
N GLU A 71 8.61 -8.97 -7.50
CA GLU A 71 8.74 -7.55 -7.18
C GLU A 71 8.45 -7.30 -5.70
N CYS A 72 7.38 -7.92 -5.19
CA CYS A 72 7.05 -7.81 -3.78
C CYS A 72 8.20 -8.27 -2.89
N ARG A 73 8.76 -9.42 -3.20
CA ARG A 73 9.83 -10.00 -2.38
C ARG A 73 11.08 -9.12 -2.39
N GLU A 74 11.46 -8.64 -3.59
CA GLU A 74 12.66 -7.84 -3.70
C GLU A 74 12.53 -6.47 -3.07
N LEU A 75 11.37 -5.84 -3.24
CA LEU A 75 11.14 -4.55 -2.60
C LEU A 75 11.07 -4.70 -1.08
N SER A 76 10.44 -5.76 -0.61
CA SER A 76 10.39 -6.01 0.83
C SER A 76 11.79 -6.18 1.40
N ARG A 77 12.64 -6.95 0.72
CA ARG A 77 14.00 -7.15 1.16
C ARG A 77 14.77 -5.82 1.23
N LYS A 78 14.60 -4.99 0.21
CA LYS A 78 15.30 -3.71 0.17
C LYS A 78 14.80 -2.74 1.24
N PHE A 79 13.51 -2.77 1.51
CA PHE A 79 12.97 -1.97 2.61
C PHE A 79 13.53 -2.45 3.95
N ASN A 80 13.63 -3.77 4.14
CA ASN A 80 14.19 -4.31 5.36
C ASN A 80 15.65 -3.92 5.53
N ASP A 81 16.41 -3.89 4.43
CA ASP A 81 17.81 -3.47 4.48
C ASP A 81 17.94 -2.02 4.92
N LEU A 82 16.92 -1.23 4.72
CA LEU A 82 16.92 0.18 5.11
C LEU A 82 16.32 0.41 6.49
N GLY A 83 16.02 -0.65 7.22
CA GLY A 83 15.53 -0.52 8.59
C GLY A 83 14.03 -0.64 8.77
N TYR A 84 13.28 -0.84 7.71
CA TYR A 84 11.84 -1.08 7.83
C TYR A 84 11.60 -2.54 8.19
N ARG A 85 10.42 -2.83 8.73
CA ARG A 85 10.03 -4.19 9.05
C ARG A 85 8.91 -4.56 8.10
N THR A 86 9.20 -5.40 7.13
CA THR A 86 8.24 -5.73 6.10
C THR A 86 8.22 -7.22 5.79
N VAL A 87 7.13 -7.67 5.21
CA VAL A 87 7.00 -9.02 4.69
C VAL A 87 6.32 -8.94 3.32
N ALA A 88 6.58 -9.94 2.49
CA ALA A 88 5.90 -10.08 1.22
C ALA A 88 4.98 -11.29 1.31
N LEU A 89 3.70 -11.11 0.98
CA LEU A 89 2.72 -12.18 1.01
C LEU A 89 2.19 -12.44 -0.38
N SER A 90 1.72 -13.65 -0.60
CA SER A 90 1.09 -14.02 -1.87
C SER A 90 -0.09 -14.95 -1.60
N GLY A 91 -0.87 -15.23 -2.63
CA GLY A 91 -1.96 -16.17 -2.52
C GLY A 91 -1.52 -17.59 -2.23
N GLU A 92 -0.22 -17.86 -2.40
CA GLU A 92 0.33 -19.18 -2.10
C GLU A 92 0.59 -19.38 -0.60
N ASP A 93 0.63 -18.31 0.15
CA ASP A 93 0.82 -18.41 1.59
C ASP A 93 -0.45 -18.92 2.25
N SER A 94 -0.31 -19.66 3.33
CA SER A 94 -1.46 -20.17 4.04
C SER A 94 -2.22 -19.03 4.70
N GLU A 95 -3.47 -19.30 5.03
CA GLU A 95 -4.28 -18.31 5.71
C GLU A 95 -3.66 -17.93 7.05
N GLU A 96 -3.07 -18.92 7.74
CA GLU A 96 -2.45 -18.65 9.03
C GLU A 96 -1.27 -17.70 8.89
N ILE A 97 -0.46 -17.87 7.85
CA ILE A 97 0.68 -16.98 7.63
C ILE A 97 0.20 -15.57 7.33
N ARG A 98 -0.82 -15.45 6.48
CA ARG A 98 -1.35 -14.14 6.13
C ARG A 98 -1.97 -13.46 7.34
N GLN A 99 -2.73 -14.21 8.13
CA GLN A 99 -3.35 -13.65 9.31
C GLN A 99 -2.32 -13.21 10.33
N ALA A 100 -1.28 -14.01 10.54
CA ALA A 100 -0.21 -13.65 11.46
C ALA A 100 0.47 -12.35 11.04
N ALA A 101 0.68 -12.16 9.74
CA ALA A 101 1.29 -10.94 9.24
C ALA A 101 0.40 -9.73 9.53
N PHE A 102 -0.91 -9.85 9.32
CA PHE A 102 -1.82 -8.75 9.59
C PHE A 102 -1.93 -8.46 11.08
N GLU A 103 -1.83 -9.47 11.92
CA GLU A 103 -1.80 -9.24 13.36
C GLU A 103 -0.56 -8.46 13.76
N ARG A 104 0.58 -8.76 13.15
CA ARG A 104 1.80 -8.01 13.42
C ARG A 104 1.72 -6.60 12.86
N LEU A 105 1.03 -6.40 11.75
CA LEU A 105 0.82 -5.07 11.22
C LEU A 105 -0.02 -4.23 12.19
N ALA A 106 -0.99 -4.84 12.83
CA ALA A 106 -1.87 -4.16 13.77
C ALA A 106 -1.22 -3.90 15.13
N MET A 107 -0.14 -4.60 15.47
CA MET A 107 0.52 -4.44 16.76
C MET A 107 1.03 -3.02 16.97
N ASN A 108 1.09 -2.60 18.22
CA ASN A 108 1.74 -1.37 18.59
C ASN A 108 3.15 -1.68 19.06
N GLU A 109 4.01 -0.68 19.12
CA GLU A 109 5.38 -0.91 19.58
C GLU A 109 5.40 -1.46 21.01
N THR A 110 4.44 -1.08 21.82
CA THR A 110 4.36 -1.56 23.21
C THR A 110 4.00 -3.03 23.30
N ASP A 111 3.51 -3.61 22.21
CA ASP A 111 3.13 -5.02 22.20
C ASP A 111 4.27 -5.95 21.76
N LYS A 112 5.42 -5.38 21.44
CA LYS A 112 6.56 -6.12 20.96
C LYS A 112 7.04 -7.13 21.98
N THR A 113 7.33 -8.34 21.51
CA THR A 113 7.88 -9.39 22.35
C THR A 113 9.10 -9.97 21.68
N ASP A 114 9.77 -10.93 22.36
CA ASP A 114 10.91 -11.61 21.75
C ASP A 114 10.51 -12.45 20.55
N LYS A 115 9.23 -12.81 20.46
CA LYS A 115 8.76 -13.72 19.41
C LYS A 115 8.08 -13.00 18.25
N ALA A 116 7.64 -11.79 18.45
CA ALA A 116 6.91 -11.05 17.41
C ALA A 116 7.12 -9.57 17.57
N GLU A 117 7.29 -8.89 16.46
CA GLU A 117 7.40 -7.44 16.46
C GLU A 117 6.46 -6.87 15.40
N PRO A 118 6.11 -5.60 15.55
CA PRO A 118 5.22 -4.95 14.56
C PRO A 118 5.83 -4.95 13.17
N ILE A 119 4.95 -4.97 12.18
CA ILE A 119 5.33 -4.84 10.77
C ILE A 119 4.91 -3.47 10.30
N ASP A 120 5.76 -2.81 9.53
CA ASP A 120 5.46 -1.50 8.97
C ASP A 120 4.71 -1.61 7.65
N TYR A 121 5.12 -2.52 6.78
CA TYR A 121 4.49 -2.69 5.46
C TYR A 121 4.35 -4.15 5.11
N ILE A 122 3.23 -4.49 4.50
CA ILE A 122 3.03 -5.78 3.87
C ILE A 122 2.98 -5.54 2.37
N PHE A 123 3.84 -6.22 1.63
CA PHE A 123 3.87 -6.16 0.17
C PHE A 123 3.07 -7.32 -0.38
N SER A 124 2.21 -7.07 -1.34
CA SER A 124 1.42 -8.13 -1.95
C SER A 124 0.94 -7.76 -3.33
N VAL A 125 0.63 -8.75 -4.13
CA VAL A 125 0.00 -8.51 -5.42
C VAL A 125 -1.50 -8.34 -5.23
N ASP A 126 -2.12 -9.23 -4.48
CA ASP A 126 -3.56 -9.18 -4.26
C ASP A 126 -3.93 -10.12 -3.13
N ILE A 127 -4.35 -9.60 -2.01
CA ILE A 127 -4.73 -10.42 -0.87
C ILE A 127 -6.07 -10.01 -0.29
N LEU A 128 -6.80 -9.16 -1.01
CA LEU A 128 -8.03 -8.62 -0.46
C LEU A 128 -9.25 -9.49 -0.65
N ASN A 129 -9.08 -10.61 -1.36
CA ASN A 129 -10.22 -11.43 -1.70
C ASN A 129 -10.69 -12.31 -0.57
N GLU A 130 -9.91 -12.46 0.46
CA GLU A 130 -10.13 -13.52 1.43
C GLU A 130 -10.62 -13.06 2.77
N GLY A 131 -11.33 -11.97 2.82
CA GLY A 131 -11.90 -11.52 4.08
C GLY A 131 -10.87 -11.07 5.10
N VAL A 132 -9.73 -10.60 4.65
CA VAL A 132 -8.69 -10.12 5.54
C VAL A 132 -9.15 -8.86 6.23
N ASP A 133 -8.90 -8.77 7.54
CA ASP A 133 -9.25 -7.60 8.31
C ASP A 133 -8.12 -6.58 8.23
N ILE A 134 -8.37 -5.47 7.56
CA ILE A 134 -7.37 -4.44 7.38
C ILE A 134 -7.75 -3.13 8.08
N VAL A 135 -8.51 -3.25 9.16
CA VAL A 135 -8.99 -2.08 9.91
C VAL A 135 -7.85 -1.18 10.36
N GLU A 136 -6.71 -1.76 10.71
CA GLU A 136 -5.62 -0.98 11.23
C GLU A 136 -4.77 -0.27 10.19
N VAL A 137 -4.98 -0.56 8.91
CA VAL A 137 -4.16 0.03 7.85
C VAL A 137 -4.40 1.53 7.74
N ASN A 138 -3.33 2.30 7.73
CA ASN A 138 -3.41 3.76 7.62
C ASN A 138 -2.70 4.33 6.39
N GLN A 139 -2.04 3.51 5.61
CA GLN A 139 -1.42 3.95 4.36
C GLN A 139 -1.45 2.82 3.35
N VAL A 140 -1.84 3.13 2.12
CA VAL A 140 -1.87 2.16 1.04
C VAL A 140 -1.07 2.73 -0.12
N ILE A 141 -0.13 1.95 -0.64
CA ILE A 141 0.69 2.37 -1.76
C ILE A 141 0.42 1.41 -2.91
N MET A 142 -0.01 1.95 -4.04
CA MET A 142 -0.33 1.17 -5.20
C MET A 142 0.77 1.35 -6.24
N LEU A 143 1.55 0.31 -6.44
CA LEU A 143 2.61 0.32 -7.45
C LEU A 143 2.19 -0.40 -8.71
N ARG A 144 1.04 -1.05 -8.68
CA ARG A 144 0.53 -1.78 -9.84
C ARG A 144 -0.46 -0.91 -10.57
N PRO A 145 -0.47 -1.00 -11.92
CA PRO A 145 -1.50 -0.29 -12.66
C PRO A 145 -2.85 -0.95 -12.40
N THR A 146 -3.89 -0.15 -12.29
CA THR A 146 -5.24 -0.67 -12.21
C THR A 146 -6.05 0.00 -13.31
N GLN A 147 -6.93 -0.76 -13.92
CA GLN A 147 -7.77 -0.21 -14.97
C GLN A 147 -8.82 0.71 -14.40
N SER A 148 -9.23 0.45 -13.19
CA SER A 148 -10.24 1.27 -12.55
C SER A 148 -9.82 1.54 -11.10
N PRO A 149 -9.07 2.61 -10.88
CA PRO A 149 -8.66 2.97 -9.52
C PRO A 149 -9.85 3.15 -8.59
N ILE A 150 -10.96 3.64 -9.11
CA ILE A 150 -12.15 3.87 -8.29
C ILE A 150 -12.67 2.55 -7.73
N VAL A 151 -12.78 1.53 -8.59
CA VAL A 151 -13.27 0.24 -8.13
C VAL A 151 -12.32 -0.37 -7.12
N PHE A 152 -11.02 -0.23 -7.35
CA PHE A 152 -10.03 -0.77 -6.43
C PHE A 152 -10.15 -0.11 -5.05
N ILE A 153 -10.28 1.21 -5.04
CA ILE A 153 -10.43 1.94 -3.78
C ILE A 153 -11.72 1.55 -3.08
N GLN A 154 -12.80 1.34 -3.82
CA GLN A 154 -14.05 0.91 -3.22
C GLN A 154 -13.93 -0.49 -2.60
N GLN A 155 -13.21 -1.38 -3.25
CA GLN A 155 -12.97 -2.69 -2.69
C GLN A 155 -12.13 -2.63 -1.43
N LEU A 156 -11.08 -1.81 -1.45
CA LEU A 156 -10.29 -1.57 -0.26
C LEU A 156 -11.14 -1.01 0.85
N GLY A 157 -12.00 -0.07 0.50
CA GLY A 157 -12.82 0.61 1.48
C GLY A 157 -13.68 -0.31 2.32
N ARG A 158 -14.03 -1.45 1.79
CA ARG A 158 -14.84 -2.39 2.55
C ARG A 158 -14.15 -2.87 3.81
N GLY A 159 -12.82 -2.91 3.79
CA GLY A 159 -12.07 -3.32 4.97
C GLY A 159 -11.46 -2.18 5.73
N LEU A 160 -11.46 -0.97 5.19
CA LEU A 160 -10.83 0.16 5.85
C LEU A 160 -11.86 0.89 6.70
N ARG A 161 -11.82 0.66 7.98
CA ARG A 161 -12.73 1.28 8.91
C ARG A 161 -11.96 2.15 9.88
N LYS A 162 -12.67 2.98 10.60
CA LYS A 162 -12.04 3.75 11.64
C LYS A 162 -11.57 2.83 12.74
N ALA A 163 -10.36 3.08 13.20
CA ALA A 163 -9.80 2.38 14.35
C ALA A 163 -9.30 3.43 15.31
N GLU A 164 -9.08 3.02 16.55
CA GLU A 164 -8.58 3.94 17.55
C GLU A 164 -7.25 4.50 17.09
N GLY A 165 -7.11 5.80 17.12
CA GLY A 165 -5.89 6.47 16.70
C GLY A 165 -5.76 6.68 15.21
N LYS A 166 -6.72 6.22 14.42
CA LYS A 166 -6.69 6.40 12.98
C LYS A 166 -7.86 7.25 12.53
N GLU A 167 -7.58 8.40 11.94
CA GLU A 167 -8.61 9.31 11.49
C GLU A 167 -8.85 9.24 9.98
N TYR A 168 -7.83 8.83 9.21
CA TYR A 168 -7.95 8.75 7.75
C TYR A 168 -6.92 7.77 7.22
N VAL A 169 -7.07 7.42 5.95
CA VAL A 169 -6.13 6.54 5.25
C VAL A 169 -5.54 7.31 4.08
N ILE A 170 -4.22 7.28 3.98
CA ILE A 170 -3.52 7.90 2.86
C ILE A 170 -3.37 6.84 1.78
N ILE A 171 -3.78 7.17 0.56
CA ILE A 171 -3.61 6.28 -0.59
C ILE A 171 -2.68 6.95 -1.58
N LEU A 172 -1.55 6.31 -1.84
CA LEU A 172 -0.56 6.82 -2.78
C LEU A 172 -0.59 5.90 -3.99
N ASP A 173 -0.97 6.47 -5.13
CA ASP A 173 -1.08 5.70 -6.36
C ASP A 173 0.06 6.10 -7.29
N PHE A 174 1.05 5.22 -7.41
CA PHE A 174 2.22 5.48 -8.24
C PHE A 174 1.88 5.13 -9.68
N ILE A 175 1.57 6.16 -10.45
CA ILE A 175 1.14 5.96 -11.80
C ILE A 175 2.31 6.18 -12.73
N GLY A 176 2.43 5.35 -13.73
CA GLY A 176 3.53 5.44 -14.65
C GLY A 176 3.38 6.58 -15.59
N ASN A 177 2.32 6.58 -16.34
CA ASN A 177 2.17 7.57 -17.38
C ASN A 177 0.71 7.82 -17.62
N TYR A 178 0.13 8.63 -16.78
CA TYR A 178 -1.27 8.95 -16.92
C TYR A 178 -1.39 10.16 -17.79
N ASN A 179 -1.36 9.94 -19.05
CA ASN A 179 -1.53 11.05 -19.94
C ASN A 179 -2.90 11.62 -19.85
N ASN A 180 -3.82 10.84 -19.49
CA ASN A 180 -5.15 11.25 -19.50
C ASN A 180 -5.59 11.85 -18.29
N ASN A 181 -4.80 11.97 -17.35
CA ASN A 181 -5.18 12.55 -16.17
C ASN A 181 -6.44 12.16 -15.70
N PHE A 182 -6.66 10.92 -15.61
CA PHE A 182 -7.86 10.56 -15.08
C PHE A 182 -8.17 11.31 -13.88
N MET A 183 -9.39 11.49 -13.61
CA MET A 183 -9.82 12.24 -12.47
C MET A 183 -10.40 11.30 -11.44
N ILE A 184 -9.86 11.34 -10.26
CA ILE A 184 -10.47 10.63 -9.14
C ILE A 184 -11.46 11.60 -8.55
N PRO A 185 -12.73 11.26 -8.52
CA PRO A 185 -13.73 12.19 -8.01
C PRO A 185 -13.44 12.56 -6.56
N VAL A 186 -13.54 13.82 -6.28
CA VAL A 186 -13.32 14.30 -4.92
C VAL A 186 -14.21 13.59 -3.92
N ALA A 187 -15.41 13.24 -4.34
CA ALA A 187 -16.34 12.58 -3.47
C ALA A 187 -15.85 11.24 -2.94
N LEU A 188 -14.93 10.59 -3.63
CA LEU A 188 -14.40 9.33 -3.16
C LEU A 188 -13.52 9.52 -1.95
N SER A 189 -12.71 10.55 -1.95
CA SER A 189 -11.78 10.77 -0.86
C SER A 189 -12.41 11.62 0.23
N GLY A 190 -13.39 12.39 -0.09
CA GLY A 190 -13.91 13.36 0.86
C GLY A 190 -12.93 14.47 1.14
N ASP A 191 -11.90 14.61 0.33
CA ASP A 191 -10.84 15.56 0.57
C ASP A 191 -10.72 16.50 -0.61
N ARG A 192 -10.76 17.78 -0.35
CA ARG A 192 -10.69 18.78 -1.37
C ARG A 192 -9.30 19.12 -1.82
N SER A 193 -8.32 18.71 -1.09
CA SER A 193 -6.94 19.03 -1.45
C SER A 193 -6.54 18.33 -2.74
N TYR A 194 -7.31 17.35 -3.16
CA TYR A 194 -7.04 16.65 -4.38
C TYR A 194 -7.16 17.56 -5.60
N ASN A 195 -7.94 18.56 -5.51
CA ASN A 195 -8.12 19.42 -6.62
C ASN A 195 -6.88 20.18 -6.84
N ALA A 196 -6.19 19.93 -7.83
CA ALA A 196 -4.99 20.68 -8.04
C ALA A 196 -5.08 21.46 -9.31
#